data_adbc011684b8737c482ef91b9cc2a1f2
#
_entry.id   adbc011684b8737c482ef91b9cc2a1f2
#
_cell.length_a   1.000
_cell.length_b   1.000
_cell.length_c   1.000
_cell.angle_alpha   90.00
_cell.angle_beta   90.00
_cell.angle_gamma   90.00
#
_symmetry.space_group_name_H-M   'P 1'
#
loop_
_entity.id
_entity.type
_entity.pdbx_description
1 polymer ?
#
loop_
_entity_poly.entity_id
_entity_poly.type
_entity_poly.pdbx_seq_one_letter_code
_entity_poly.pdbx_strand_id
1 'polypeptide(L)'
;MADSLSRRQVIGIGAAVAGAAVAAPILANTARAGTGAPAAGAGHAVSVNDLPWQAARDIVNGIVPTSFPDATFEVTKFGAKADGKTDNTAAFAAAVTACNKAGGGHVVVPSGTYVTGAIYLKSNVDLHLNSGATLKFSGDASKFPTVLTRYEGIECMNHSPMIYAFGEKNIALTGSGTLDAGGTSSWNKGSDRAFLESLISKGITDPHKRVVPGSGHNMRSTFVEPYNCDRVLISGVTLKNPMFWQLHPTLCTNVIVDGVSTDPSTAHSNTDGCDPECTRGIVIRNCTLGAHDDNIAIKSGRDADGRRVNVPTRDVVIYNNVMNGNWGAVTCGSEITGGVQNVYAFKCNIIGETKFALYVKSNTQRGGGAQNVNLDSITGAPVRSYVFVTMTYNGQTGSHPPAFGPFSITNSSCTKTPKVFDVSGLSSDHVKGFTVKNCAFKGVASTSDTWSNVDGRSFTNVTINGKAVTK
;
A
#
# COMPACT_ATOMS: atom_id res chain seq x y z
N MET A 1 -2.48 -31.17 47.59
CA MET A 1 -1.76 -30.41 48.64
C MET A 1 -1.43 -29.07 48.02
N ALA A 2 -2.09 -28.12 48.62
CA ALA A 2 -1.94 -26.68 48.33
C ALA A 2 -0.53 -26.18 48.68
N ASP A 3 -0.09 -25.14 48.01
CA ASP A 3 0.31 -23.96 48.73
C ASP A 3 0.39 -22.73 47.80
N SER A 4 -0.32 -21.75 48.28
CA SER A 4 -0.41 -20.35 47.86
C SER A 4 0.73 -19.52 48.47
N LEU A 5 1.22 -18.52 47.72
CA LEU A 5 1.90 -17.35 48.29
C LEU A 5 1.61 -16.11 47.42
N SER A 6 0.79 -15.33 47.85
CA SER A 6 0.55 -14.02 48.46
C SER A 6 1.39 -12.86 47.91
N ARG A 7 0.59 -11.84 47.52
CA ARG A 7 0.98 -10.44 47.19
C ARG A 7 1.82 -9.78 48.28
N ARG A 8 2.78 -8.96 47.90
CA ARG A 8 3.22 -7.80 48.71
C ARG A 8 3.25 -6.53 47.86
N GLN A 9 2.46 -5.58 48.33
CA GLN A 9 2.50 -4.16 47.97
C GLN A 9 3.78 -3.52 48.49
N VAL A 10 4.35 -2.63 47.69
CA VAL A 10 5.25 -1.59 48.20
C VAL A 10 4.76 -0.25 47.70
N ILE A 11 4.34 0.58 48.65
CA ILE A 11 4.02 2.00 48.50
C ILE A 11 5.32 2.78 48.60
N GLY A 12 5.53 3.75 47.73
CA GLY A 12 6.64 4.69 47.81
C GLY A 12 6.45 5.92 46.95
N ILE A 13 5.79 6.90 47.51
CA ILE A 13 6.02 8.37 47.55
C ILE A 13 6.51 9.06 46.28
N GLY A 14 5.70 10.04 45.83
CA GLY A 14 5.85 10.89 44.69
C GLY A 14 6.93 11.96 44.79
N ALA A 15 7.32 12.44 43.63
CA ALA A 15 7.79 13.80 43.42
C ALA A 15 7.26 14.28 42.05
N ALA A 16 6.42 15.28 42.11
CA ALA A 16 5.95 15.98 40.92
C ALA A 16 7.04 16.88 40.38
N VAL A 17 7.44 16.66 39.14
CA VAL A 17 8.22 17.64 38.36
C VAL A 17 7.36 18.08 37.19
N ALA A 18 6.93 19.32 37.25
CA ALA A 18 6.27 20.01 36.15
C ALA A 18 7.32 20.25 35.05
N GLY A 19 7.21 19.51 33.95
CA GLY A 19 7.98 19.73 32.74
C GLY A 19 7.09 20.40 31.68
N ALA A 20 7.42 21.64 31.34
CA ALA A 20 6.79 22.40 30.28
C ALA A 20 6.93 21.68 28.94
N ALA A 21 5.81 21.43 28.26
CA ALA A 21 5.78 20.94 26.88
C ALA A 21 6.29 22.06 25.96
N VAL A 22 7.52 21.94 25.48
CA VAL A 22 8.02 22.75 24.37
C VAL A 22 7.57 22.05 23.08
N ALA A 23 6.62 22.67 22.39
CA ALA A 23 6.25 22.28 21.03
C ALA A 23 7.43 22.55 20.10
N ALA A 24 8.05 21.50 19.58
CA ALA A 24 9.06 21.63 18.53
C ALA A 24 8.37 22.00 17.20
N PRO A 25 8.90 22.96 16.43
CA PRO A 25 8.34 23.31 15.14
C PRO A 25 8.58 22.17 14.13
N ILE A 26 7.51 21.82 13.40
CA ILE A 26 7.58 20.93 12.24
C ILE A 26 8.45 21.62 11.19
N LEU A 27 9.66 21.14 10.99
CA LEU A 27 10.56 21.61 9.93
C LEU A 27 9.92 21.29 8.57
N ALA A 28 9.45 22.35 7.90
CA ALA A 28 9.12 22.31 6.49
C ALA A 28 10.42 22.12 5.69
N ASN A 29 10.67 20.90 5.25
CA ASN A 29 11.82 20.60 4.41
C ASN A 29 11.52 21.06 2.98
N THR A 30 12.03 22.21 2.57
CA THR A 30 12.01 22.67 1.17
C THR A 30 13.08 21.93 0.39
N ALA A 31 12.73 20.78 -0.16
CA ALA A 31 13.58 20.09 -1.12
C ALA A 31 13.58 20.87 -2.46
N ARG A 32 14.76 21.31 -2.87
CA ARG A 32 15.02 21.97 -4.15
C ARG A 32 14.98 20.94 -5.28
N ALA A 33 14.09 21.13 -6.24
CA ALA A 33 13.83 20.23 -7.34
C ALA A 33 15.05 20.01 -8.24
N GLY A 34 15.40 18.75 -8.46
CA GLY A 34 16.19 18.28 -9.59
C GLY A 34 15.27 18.06 -10.80
N THR A 35 15.68 18.53 -11.96
CA THR A 35 14.95 18.54 -13.24
C THR A 35 14.69 17.13 -13.77
N GLY A 36 13.40 16.77 -14.02
CA GLY A 36 13.08 15.59 -14.81
C GLY A 36 11.76 14.86 -14.55
N ALA A 37 10.68 15.56 -14.11
CA ALA A 37 9.30 15.08 -14.24
C ALA A 37 8.38 16.30 -14.38
N PRO A 38 7.24 16.23 -15.10
CA PRO A 38 6.33 17.36 -15.17
C PRO A 38 5.84 17.70 -13.76
N ALA A 39 6.17 18.90 -13.30
CA ALA A 39 5.73 19.42 -12.01
C ALA A 39 4.22 19.29 -11.91
N ALA A 40 3.73 18.63 -10.87
CA ALA A 40 2.37 18.81 -10.39
C ALA A 40 2.17 20.32 -10.23
N GLY A 41 1.13 20.87 -10.86
CA GLY A 41 0.88 22.31 -10.87
C GLY A 41 1.03 22.88 -9.45
N ALA A 42 1.59 24.09 -9.34
CA ALA A 42 1.85 24.81 -8.10
C ALA A 42 0.53 25.11 -7.35
N GLY A 43 -0.09 24.08 -6.82
CA GLY A 43 -1.18 24.14 -5.85
C GLY A 43 -0.59 24.15 -4.45
N HIS A 44 -1.24 24.83 -3.54
CA HIS A 44 -0.89 24.81 -2.13
C HIS A 44 -0.74 23.37 -1.65
N ALA A 45 0.31 23.07 -0.89
CA ALA A 45 0.49 21.75 -0.28
C ALA A 45 -0.77 21.37 0.50
N VAL A 46 -1.33 20.20 0.22
CA VAL A 46 -2.54 19.72 0.89
C VAL A 46 -2.19 19.36 2.32
N SER A 47 -2.81 20.07 3.26
CA SER A 47 -2.65 19.83 4.69
C SER A 47 -3.71 18.86 5.21
N VAL A 48 -3.50 18.29 6.40
CA VAL A 48 -4.50 17.46 7.08
C VAL A 48 -5.82 18.19 7.30
N ASN A 49 -5.75 19.49 7.56
CA ASN A 49 -6.93 20.34 7.79
C ASN A 49 -7.79 20.55 6.52
N ASP A 50 -7.22 20.34 5.33
CA ASP A 50 -7.96 20.43 4.07
C ASP A 50 -8.83 19.19 3.79
N LEU A 51 -8.60 18.07 4.50
CA LEU A 51 -9.40 16.86 4.36
C LEU A 51 -10.85 17.15 4.75
N PRO A 52 -11.85 16.83 3.90
CA PRO A 52 -13.24 17.22 4.16
C PRO A 52 -13.91 16.42 5.29
N TRP A 53 -13.37 15.25 5.64
CA TRP A 53 -13.93 14.38 6.67
C TRP A 53 -13.20 14.50 8.00
N GLN A 54 -13.93 14.74 9.09
CA GLN A 54 -13.35 14.73 10.44
C GLN A 54 -12.68 13.38 10.74
N ALA A 55 -13.34 12.27 10.40
CA ALA A 55 -12.78 10.93 10.60
C ALA A 55 -11.43 10.73 9.90
N ALA A 56 -11.26 11.27 8.67
CA ALA A 56 -9.97 11.20 7.98
C ALA A 56 -8.88 12.04 8.69
N ARG A 57 -9.24 13.23 9.19
CA ARG A 57 -8.32 14.05 10.00
C ARG A 57 -7.92 13.33 11.28
N ASP A 58 -8.88 12.72 11.97
CA ASP A 58 -8.63 11.98 13.21
C ASP A 58 -7.72 10.78 12.97
N ILE A 59 -7.91 10.05 11.87
CA ILE A 59 -7.02 8.95 11.46
C ILE A 59 -5.58 9.46 11.26
N VAL A 60 -5.39 10.52 10.47
CA VAL A 60 -4.05 11.05 10.19
C VAL A 60 -3.37 11.54 11.45
N ASN A 61 -4.09 12.28 12.30
CA ASN A 61 -3.58 12.80 13.58
C ASN A 61 -3.34 11.69 14.62
N GLY A 62 -4.03 10.56 14.50
CA GLY A 62 -3.86 9.40 15.38
C GLY A 62 -2.71 8.47 14.99
N ILE A 63 -2.11 8.65 13.80
CA ILE A 63 -0.95 7.85 13.41
C ILE A 63 0.26 8.26 14.26
N VAL A 64 0.86 7.30 14.92
CA VAL A 64 2.11 7.49 15.66
C VAL A 64 3.28 7.51 14.66
N PRO A 65 3.99 8.64 14.49
CA PRO A 65 5.08 8.74 13.53
C PRO A 65 6.31 7.94 13.99
N THR A 66 7.20 7.66 13.04
CA THR A 66 8.54 7.16 13.34
C THR A 66 9.42 8.26 13.92
N SER A 67 10.35 7.87 14.78
CA SER A 67 11.37 8.79 15.34
C SER A 67 12.67 8.02 15.60
N PHE A 68 13.79 8.56 15.18
CA PHE A 68 15.09 7.90 15.25
C PHE A 68 16.10 8.80 15.95
N PRO A 69 17.08 8.22 16.68
CA PRO A 69 18.28 8.95 17.11
C PRO A 69 19.05 9.49 15.89
N ASP A 70 19.78 10.60 16.08
CA ASP A 70 20.62 11.21 15.02
C ASP A 70 21.87 10.39 14.65
N ALA A 71 22.05 9.21 15.22
CA ALA A 71 23.17 8.31 14.96
C ALA A 71 23.16 7.82 13.50
N THR A 72 24.30 7.89 12.82
CA THR A 72 24.45 7.51 11.42
C THR A 72 25.40 6.33 11.24
N PHE A 73 25.01 5.39 10.39
CA PHE A 73 25.73 4.17 10.04
C PHE A 73 25.88 4.11 8.53
N GLU A 74 26.91 4.77 8.01
CA GLU A 74 27.17 4.82 6.57
C GLU A 74 27.62 3.46 6.06
N VAL A 75 26.95 2.89 5.05
CA VAL A 75 27.18 1.51 4.57
C VAL A 75 28.61 1.29 4.05
N THR A 76 29.28 2.32 3.55
CA THR A 76 30.69 2.25 3.09
C THR A 76 31.66 1.94 4.23
N LYS A 77 31.36 2.36 5.47
CA LYS A 77 32.14 2.00 6.67
C LYS A 77 31.99 0.53 7.08
N PHE A 78 31.00 -0.16 6.53
CA PHE A 78 30.78 -1.59 6.69
C PHE A 78 31.25 -2.40 5.46
N GLY A 79 32.00 -1.76 4.55
CA GLY A 79 32.61 -2.40 3.39
C GLY A 79 31.79 -2.34 2.10
N ALA A 80 30.65 -1.60 2.08
CA ALA A 80 29.89 -1.44 0.86
C ALA A 80 30.68 -0.63 -0.20
N LYS A 81 30.57 -1.06 -1.47
CA LYS A 81 31.21 -0.43 -2.63
C LYS A 81 30.16 0.02 -3.64
N ALA A 82 30.23 1.28 -4.02
CA ALA A 82 29.31 1.94 -4.93
C ALA A 82 29.67 1.74 -6.42
N ASP A 83 30.23 0.59 -6.79
CA ASP A 83 30.80 0.33 -8.11
C ASP A 83 29.82 -0.34 -9.10
N GLY A 84 28.60 -0.63 -8.68
CA GLY A 84 27.56 -1.28 -9.47
C GLY A 84 27.83 -2.77 -9.78
N LYS A 85 28.80 -3.39 -9.11
CA LYS A 85 29.26 -4.78 -9.37
C LYS A 85 29.43 -5.60 -8.11
N THR A 86 30.07 -5.03 -7.07
CA THR A 86 30.34 -5.72 -5.80
C THR A 86 29.02 -6.05 -5.09
N ASP A 87 28.87 -7.30 -4.64
CA ASP A 87 27.77 -7.70 -3.76
C ASP A 87 27.93 -7.07 -2.37
N ASN A 88 27.00 -6.22 -2.01
CA ASN A 88 27.00 -5.49 -0.73
C ASN A 88 26.05 -6.07 0.31
N THR A 89 25.46 -7.24 0.07
CA THR A 89 24.44 -7.85 0.96
C THR A 89 24.92 -7.92 2.42
N ALA A 90 26.15 -8.40 2.63
CA ALA A 90 26.73 -8.52 3.96
C ALA A 90 26.99 -7.14 4.61
N ALA A 91 27.41 -6.15 3.83
CA ALA A 91 27.67 -4.79 4.32
C ALA A 91 26.38 -4.10 4.79
N PHE A 92 25.27 -4.23 4.03
CA PHE A 92 23.96 -3.74 4.45
C PHE A 92 23.48 -4.43 5.73
N ALA A 93 23.57 -5.77 5.79
CA ALA A 93 23.19 -6.52 6.98
C ALA A 93 24.00 -6.10 8.21
N ALA A 94 25.31 -5.85 8.06
CA ALA A 94 26.17 -5.38 9.15
C ALA A 94 25.79 -3.97 9.60
N ALA A 95 25.56 -3.04 8.69
CA ALA A 95 25.15 -1.67 8.99
C ALA A 95 23.81 -1.62 9.74
N VAL A 96 22.79 -2.34 9.24
CA VAL A 96 21.46 -2.45 9.88
C VAL A 96 21.59 -3.06 11.28
N THR A 97 22.40 -4.11 11.42
CA THR A 97 22.61 -4.77 12.72
C THR A 97 23.34 -3.85 13.72
N ALA A 98 24.34 -3.11 13.28
CA ALA A 98 25.07 -2.16 14.12
C ALA A 98 24.15 -1.01 14.58
N CYS A 99 23.37 -0.45 13.66
CA CYS A 99 22.40 0.59 13.96
C CYS A 99 21.37 0.12 15.00
N ASN A 100 20.74 -1.03 14.78
CA ASN A 100 19.77 -1.59 15.71
C ASN A 100 20.38 -1.87 17.11
N LYS A 101 21.59 -2.46 17.17
CA LYS A 101 22.30 -2.71 18.44
C LYS A 101 22.65 -1.44 19.20
N ALA A 102 22.86 -0.33 18.50
CA ALA A 102 23.14 0.97 19.10
C ALA A 102 21.88 1.69 19.62
N GLY A 103 20.70 1.05 19.49
CA GLY A 103 19.42 1.64 19.91
C GLY A 103 18.65 2.32 18.78
N GLY A 104 19.19 2.35 17.56
CA GLY A 104 18.56 2.91 16.37
C GLY A 104 19.36 4.05 15.73
N GLY A 105 18.81 4.60 14.66
CA GLY A 105 19.42 5.68 13.88
C GLY A 105 19.21 5.49 12.38
N HIS A 106 20.12 6.06 11.59
CA HIS A 106 20.05 6.10 10.14
C HIS A 106 21.16 5.25 9.51
N VAL A 107 20.79 4.21 8.78
CA VAL A 107 21.71 3.49 7.88
C VAL A 107 21.78 4.27 6.58
N VAL A 108 22.85 5.01 6.37
CA VAL A 108 22.98 5.96 5.26
C VAL A 108 23.65 5.30 4.06
N VAL A 109 23.01 5.43 2.91
CA VAL A 109 23.52 4.98 1.61
C VAL A 109 23.95 6.20 0.79
N PRO A 110 25.25 6.49 0.66
CA PRO A 110 25.76 7.59 -0.17
C PRO A 110 25.44 7.42 -1.65
N SER A 111 25.60 8.50 -2.42
CA SER A 111 25.48 8.47 -3.88
C SER A 111 26.35 7.36 -4.52
N GLY A 112 25.82 6.68 -5.52
CA GLY A 112 26.45 5.59 -6.28
C GLY A 112 25.56 4.37 -6.42
N THR A 113 26.03 3.34 -7.11
CA THR A 113 25.26 2.13 -7.39
C THR A 113 25.76 0.95 -6.57
N TYR A 114 24.88 0.38 -5.76
CA TYR A 114 25.16 -0.74 -4.86
C TYR A 114 24.36 -1.96 -5.29
N VAL A 115 25.05 -3.03 -5.69
CA VAL A 115 24.40 -4.33 -5.93
C VAL A 115 24.19 -5.02 -4.59
N THR A 116 22.99 -5.54 -4.33
CA THR A 116 22.66 -6.20 -3.05
C THR A 116 21.62 -7.30 -3.24
N GLY A 117 21.57 -8.26 -2.33
CA GLY A 117 20.41 -9.13 -2.11
C GLY A 117 19.35 -8.45 -1.27
N ALA A 118 18.51 -9.24 -0.59
CA ALA A 118 17.49 -8.73 0.31
C ALA A 118 18.09 -7.93 1.47
N ILE A 119 17.41 -6.82 1.82
CA ILE A 119 17.77 -6.02 2.99
C ILE A 119 16.67 -6.20 4.06
N TYR A 120 17.05 -6.63 5.25
CA TYR A 120 16.16 -6.84 6.38
C TYR A 120 16.23 -5.64 7.33
N LEU A 121 15.17 -4.85 7.40
CA LEU A 121 15.09 -3.77 8.38
C LEU A 121 14.84 -4.33 9.78
N LYS A 122 15.37 -3.64 10.77
CA LYS A 122 15.19 -3.94 12.20
C LYS A 122 14.60 -2.75 12.92
N SER A 123 14.04 -2.99 14.09
CA SER A 123 13.42 -1.95 14.91
C SER A 123 14.36 -0.78 15.17
N ASN A 124 13.80 0.43 15.12
CA ASN A 124 14.48 1.71 15.27
C ASN A 124 15.52 2.02 14.17
N VAL A 125 15.41 1.42 12.99
CA VAL A 125 16.31 1.66 11.86
C VAL A 125 15.58 2.38 10.73
N ASP A 126 16.16 3.47 10.28
CA ASP A 126 15.86 4.14 9.02
C ASP A 126 16.93 3.79 7.97
N LEU A 127 16.55 3.14 6.88
CA LEU A 127 17.39 2.98 5.69
C LEU A 127 17.26 4.23 4.83
N HIS A 128 18.26 5.10 4.90
CA HIS A 128 18.24 6.40 4.23
C HIS A 128 19.10 6.41 2.96
N LEU A 129 18.47 6.61 1.81
CA LEU A 129 19.14 6.69 0.51
C LEU A 129 19.36 8.16 0.14
N ASN A 130 20.62 8.60 0.12
CA ASN A 130 20.97 9.92 -0.35
C ASN A 130 20.61 10.11 -1.84
N SER A 131 20.49 11.35 -2.26
CA SER A 131 20.33 11.68 -3.68
C SER A 131 21.45 11.05 -4.51
N GLY A 132 21.08 10.40 -5.63
CA GLY A 132 22.02 9.66 -6.49
C GLY A 132 22.42 8.27 -6.00
N ALA A 133 21.92 7.83 -4.83
CA ALA A 133 22.08 6.42 -4.42
C ALA A 133 21.14 5.52 -5.23
N THR A 134 21.64 4.38 -5.68
CA THR A 134 20.86 3.34 -6.36
C THR A 134 21.13 1.99 -5.72
N LEU A 135 20.10 1.35 -5.17
CA LEU A 135 20.15 -0.05 -4.77
C LEU A 135 19.71 -0.91 -5.96
N LYS A 136 20.61 -1.68 -6.52
CA LYS A 136 20.35 -2.62 -7.61
C LYS A 136 20.25 -4.03 -7.05
N PHE A 137 19.05 -4.61 -7.08
CA PHE A 137 18.83 -5.95 -6.52
C PHE A 137 19.39 -7.05 -7.43
N SER A 138 20.03 -8.04 -6.79
CA SER A 138 20.84 -9.09 -7.46
C SER A 138 19.97 -10.04 -8.28
N GLY A 139 20.56 -10.51 -9.41
CA GLY A 139 20.01 -11.63 -10.19
C GLY A 139 20.25 -13.01 -9.57
N ASP A 140 20.90 -13.09 -8.41
CA ASP A 140 21.16 -14.34 -7.70
C ASP A 140 20.08 -14.60 -6.65
N ALA A 141 19.19 -15.56 -6.88
CA ALA A 141 18.10 -15.93 -5.99
C ALA A 141 18.56 -16.38 -4.58
N SER A 142 19.80 -16.90 -4.45
CA SER A 142 20.35 -17.33 -3.16
C SER A 142 20.58 -16.17 -2.19
N LYS A 143 20.57 -14.92 -2.69
CA LYS A 143 20.65 -13.69 -1.89
C LYS A 143 19.29 -13.26 -1.30
N PHE A 144 18.22 -14.03 -1.56
CA PHE A 144 16.86 -13.77 -1.07
C PHE A 144 16.36 -15.01 -0.32
N PRO A 145 16.71 -15.13 0.97
CA PRO A 145 16.30 -16.27 1.80
C PRO A 145 14.78 -16.47 1.80
N THR A 146 14.36 -17.69 2.06
CA THR A 146 12.94 -18.04 2.19
C THR A 146 12.39 -17.46 3.49
N VAL A 147 11.33 -16.67 3.40
CA VAL A 147 10.66 -16.02 4.52
C VAL A 147 9.15 -16.22 4.46
N LEU A 148 8.47 -15.98 5.57
CA LEU A 148 7.01 -15.88 5.59
C LEU A 148 6.60 -14.57 4.89
N THR A 149 5.79 -14.68 3.87
CA THR A 149 5.26 -13.59 3.07
C THR A 149 3.86 -13.93 2.57
N ARG A 150 3.33 -13.15 1.64
CA ARG A 150 2.07 -13.44 0.94
C ARG A 150 2.24 -13.40 -0.56
N TYR A 151 1.46 -14.24 -1.21
CA TYR A 151 1.24 -14.17 -2.65
C TYR A 151 -0.24 -14.00 -2.94
N GLU A 152 -0.63 -12.84 -3.48
CA GLU A 152 -2.03 -12.49 -3.77
C GLU A 152 -3.00 -12.81 -2.61
N GLY A 153 -2.68 -12.38 -1.39
CA GLY A 153 -3.54 -12.55 -0.22
C GLY A 153 -3.44 -13.90 0.49
N ILE A 154 -2.55 -14.80 0.06
CA ILE A 154 -2.33 -16.12 0.67
C ILE A 154 -0.96 -16.15 1.34
N GLU A 155 -0.90 -16.47 2.63
CA GLU A 155 0.37 -16.63 3.36
C GLU A 155 1.13 -17.87 2.91
N CYS A 156 2.43 -17.72 2.67
CA CYS A 156 3.33 -18.79 2.24
C CYS A 156 4.80 -18.47 2.60
N MET A 157 5.65 -19.48 2.50
CA MET A 157 7.10 -19.33 2.52
C MET A 157 7.59 -19.15 1.09
N ASN A 158 8.12 -17.96 0.77
CA ASN A 158 8.65 -17.65 -0.55
C ASN A 158 10.00 -16.94 -0.44
N HIS A 159 10.66 -16.69 -1.57
CA HIS A 159 11.82 -15.81 -1.58
C HIS A 159 11.47 -14.45 -0.97
N SER A 160 12.38 -13.94 -0.15
CA SER A 160 12.22 -12.65 0.52
C SER A 160 11.90 -11.53 -0.47
N PRO A 161 11.04 -10.58 -0.10
CA PRO A 161 11.00 -9.26 -0.71
C PRO A 161 12.38 -8.60 -0.72
N MET A 162 12.57 -7.61 -1.60
CA MET A 162 13.85 -6.91 -1.72
C MET A 162 14.17 -6.10 -0.47
N ILE A 163 13.18 -5.40 0.07
CA ILE A 163 13.23 -4.78 1.40
C ILE A 163 12.17 -5.47 2.26
N TYR A 164 12.59 -6.06 3.36
CA TYR A 164 11.73 -6.84 4.23
C TYR A 164 11.89 -6.46 5.71
N ALA A 165 10.81 -6.51 6.46
CA ALA A 165 10.82 -6.44 7.91
C ALA A 165 9.71 -7.34 8.46
N PHE A 166 9.95 -8.05 9.54
CA PHE A 166 8.96 -8.93 10.16
C PHE A 166 8.88 -8.70 11.67
N GLY A 167 7.71 -8.26 12.14
CA GLY A 167 7.45 -8.03 13.55
C GLY A 167 8.23 -6.84 14.15
N GLU A 168 8.75 -5.96 13.32
CA GLU A 168 9.59 -4.85 13.73
C GLU A 168 8.78 -3.60 14.08
N LYS A 169 9.38 -2.68 14.82
CA LYS A 169 8.73 -1.43 15.22
C LYS A 169 9.60 -0.23 14.91
N ASN A 170 8.97 0.88 14.51
CA ASN A 170 9.69 2.14 14.27
C ASN A 170 10.78 1.95 13.20
N ILE A 171 10.34 1.62 11.98
CA ILE A 171 11.22 1.37 10.83
C ILE A 171 10.93 2.37 9.73
N ALA A 172 11.97 2.71 8.97
CA ALA A 172 11.79 3.57 7.81
C ALA A 172 12.67 3.17 6.61
N LEU A 173 12.18 3.56 5.44
CA LEU A 173 12.91 3.61 4.17
C LEU A 173 12.74 5.03 3.64
N THR A 174 13.79 5.84 3.67
CA THR A 174 13.70 7.28 3.36
C THR A 174 14.76 7.76 2.38
N GLY A 175 14.65 9.03 2.02
CA GLY A 175 15.61 9.70 1.15
C GLY A 175 15.08 9.92 -0.26
N SER A 176 15.98 10.22 -1.21
CA SER A 176 15.65 10.51 -2.61
C SER A 176 16.39 9.60 -3.61
N GLY A 177 16.89 8.48 -3.12
CA GLY A 177 17.56 7.49 -3.96
C GLY A 177 16.58 6.57 -4.69
N THR A 178 17.14 5.63 -5.44
CA THR A 178 16.41 4.69 -6.29
C THR A 178 16.61 3.25 -5.80
N LEU A 179 15.52 2.47 -5.79
CA LEU A 179 15.53 1.03 -5.67
C LEU A 179 15.21 0.43 -7.03
N ASP A 180 16.06 -0.46 -7.56
CA ASP A 180 15.93 -1.09 -8.87
C ASP A 180 15.90 -2.61 -8.74
N ALA A 181 14.73 -3.21 -8.95
CA ALA A 181 14.52 -4.65 -8.88
C ALA A 181 14.85 -5.40 -10.20
N GLY A 182 15.27 -4.71 -11.26
CA GLY A 182 15.45 -5.29 -12.60
C GLY A 182 16.42 -6.47 -12.65
N GLY A 183 17.43 -6.53 -11.77
CA GLY A 183 18.33 -7.67 -11.66
C GLY A 183 17.64 -8.97 -11.25
N THR A 184 16.50 -8.89 -10.55
CA THR A 184 15.76 -10.08 -10.07
C THR A 184 14.92 -10.76 -11.16
N SER A 185 14.81 -10.17 -12.35
CA SER A 185 13.97 -10.68 -13.45
C SER A 185 14.32 -12.08 -13.91
N SER A 186 15.55 -12.55 -13.67
CA SER A 186 15.99 -13.92 -13.99
C SER A 186 15.32 -14.99 -13.13
N TRP A 187 14.96 -14.70 -11.89
CA TRP A 187 14.38 -15.64 -10.93
C TRP A 187 13.04 -15.19 -10.36
N ASN A 188 12.83 -13.89 -10.14
CA ASN A 188 11.60 -13.33 -9.55
C ASN A 188 10.49 -13.26 -10.60
N LYS A 189 10.04 -14.42 -11.01
CA LYS A 189 9.02 -14.66 -12.04
C LYS A 189 8.12 -15.82 -11.65
N GLY A 190 7.04 -15.98 -12.40
CA GLY A 190 6.06 -17.03 -12.16
C GLY A 190 4.84 -16.50 -11.37
N SER A 191 3.76 -17.23 -11.47
CA SER A 191 2.49 -16.90 -10.84
C SER A 191 1.67 -18.17 -10.57
N ASP A 192 2.35 -19.21 -10.05
CA ASP A 192 1.78 -20.55 -9.84
C ASP A 192 0.82 -20.58 -8.64
N ARG A 193 -0.10 -19.59 -8.61
CA ARG A 193 -1.10 -19.44 -7.56
C ARG A 193 -1.92 -20.70 -7.32
N ALA A 194 -2.26 -21.44 -8.38
CA ALA A 194 -2.97 -22.71 -8.28
C ALA A 194 -2.25 -23.72 -7.39
N PHE A 195 -0.91 -23.66 -7.32
CA PHE A 195 -0.14 -24.48 -6.39
C PHE A 195 -0.48 -24.17 -4.93
N LEU A 196 -0.47 -22.88 -4.52
CA LEU A 196 -0.86 -22.48 -3.16
C LEU A 196 -2.31 -22.85 -2.85
N GLU A 197 -3.23 -22.62 -3.79
CA GLU A 197 -4.63 -22.99 -3.64
C GLU A 197 -4.79 -24.51 -3.45
N SER A 198 -3.97 -25.31 -4.13
CA SER A 198 -3.96 -26.78 -3.95
C SER A 198 -3.49 -27.19 -2.56
N LEU A 199 -2.51 -26.50 -1.99
CA LEU A 199 -2.04 -26.78 -0.62
C LEU A 199 -3.13 -26.49 0.42
N ILE A 200 -3.85 -25.38 0.24
CA ILE A 200 -4.97 -25.02 1.11
C ILE A 200 -6.10 -26.06 0.98
N SER A 201 -6.43 -26.48 -0.24
CA SER A 201 -7.45 -27.50 -0.50
C SER A 201 -7.09 -28.87 0.11
N LYS A 202 -5.80 -29.17 0.27
CA LYS A 202 -5.29 -30.35 0.98
C LYS A 202 -5.27 -30.17 2.51
N GLY A 203 -5.81 -29.07 3.03
CA GLY A 203 -5.91 -28.80 4.46
C GLY A 203 -4.62 -28.28 5.10
N ILE A 204 -3.64 -27.83 4.33
CA ILE A 204 -2.41 -27.22 4.88
C ILE A 204 -2.73 -25.79 5.32
N THR A 205 -3.10 -25.61 6.58
CA THR A 205 -3.46 -24.32 7.18
C THR A 205 -2.25 -23.55 7.70
N ASP A 206 -1.18 -24.22 8.09
CA ASP A 206 0.07 -23.63 8.55
C ASP A 206 0.86 -23.03 7.36
N PRO A 207 1.04 -21.69 7.27
CA PRO A 207 1.73 -21.08 6.15
C PRO A 207 3.21 -21.47 6.06
N HIS A 208 3.86 -21.86 7.16
CA HIS A 208 5.25 -22.32 7.16
C HIS A 208 5.44 -23.64 6.42
N LYS A 209 4.37 -24.41 6.19
CA LYS A 209 4.37 -25.62 5.39
C LYS A 209 4.05 -25.39 3.91
N ARG A 210 3.71 -24.17 3.52
CA ARG A 210 3.42 -23.77 2.14
C ARG A 210 4.69 -23.20 1.49
N VAL A 211 5.70 -24.03 1.28
CA VAL A 211 7.01 -23.62 0.80
C VAL A 211 7.06 -23.63 -0.71
N VAL A 212 7.38 -22.50 -1.31
CA VAL A 212 7.49 -22.29 -2.77
C VAL A 212 8.90 -22.59 -3.28
N PRO A 213 9.99 -22.02 -2.74
CA PRO A 213 11.33 -22.33 -3.21
C PRO A 213 11.68 -23.82 -3.07
N GLY A 214 12.14 -24.42 -4.16
CA GLY A 214 12.47 -25.85 -4.20
C GLY A 214 11.29 -26.79 -4.49
N SER A 215 10.06 -26.29 -4.60
CA SER A 215 8.87 -27.09 -4.91
C SER A 215 8.68 -27.40 -6.41
N GLY A 216 9.48 -26.81 -7.29
CA GLY A 216 9.27 -26.83 -8.73
C GLY A 216 8.31 -25.73 -9.22
N HIS A 217 7.70 -24.96 -8.31
CA HIS A 217 6.84 -23.84 -8.62
C HIS A 217 7.52 -22.50 -8.33
N ASN A 218 7.09 -21.44 -9.01
CA ASN A 218 7.67 -20.11 -8.90
C ASN A 218 6.58 -19.06 -8.64
N MET A 219 6.84 -18.19 -7.67
CA MET A 219 6.00 -17.03 -7.36
C MET A 219 6.87 -15.80 -7.18
N ARG A 220 6.44 -14.72 -7.77
CA ARG A 220 7.13 -13.43 -7.64
C ARG A 220 7.07 -12.94 -6.20
N SER A 221 8.16 -12.36 -5.72
CA SER A 221 8.22 -11.67 -4.42
C SER A 221 7.87 -10.20 -4.60
N THR A 222 7.24 -9.61 -3.60
CA THR A 222 6.96 -8.19 -3.53
C THR A 222 8.24 -7.36 -3.41
N PHE A 223 8.17 -6.06 -3.64
CA PHE A 223 9.36 -5.22 -3.64
C PHE A 223 9.72 -4.76 -2.22
N VAL A 224 8.81 -4.03 -1.55
CA VAL A 224 8.99 -3.52 -0.18
C VAL A 224 7.85 -4.05 0.68
N GLU A 225 8.14 -4.93 1.63
CA GLU A 225 7.15 -5.58 2.47
C GLU A 225 7.52 -5.51 3.96
N PRO A 226 7.06 -4.50 4.68
CA PRO A 226 6.95 -4.59 6.12
C PRO A 226 5.79 -5.53 6.48
N TYR A 227 6.06 -6.57 7.26
CA TYR A 227 5.11 -7.60 7.66
C TYR A 227 4.93 -7.59 9.18
N ASN A 228 3.69 -7.41 9.66
CA ASN A 228 3.36 -7.34 11.10
C ASN A 228 4.19 -6.29 11.85
N CYS A 229 4.40 -5.12 11.24
CA CYS A 229 5.21 -4.03 11.78
C CYS A 229 4.34 -2.90 12.33
N ASP A 230 4.88 -2.16 13.30
CA ASP A 230 4.26 -0.96 13.86
C ASP A 230 5.14 0.27 13.65
N ARG A 231 4.54 1.40 13.25
CA ARG A 231 5.22 2.64 12.88
C ARG A 231 6.21 2.43 11.74
N VAL A 232 5.66 2.52 10.55
CA VAL A 232 6.39 2.32 9.29
C VAL A 232 6.35 3.62 8.49
N LEU A 233 7.50 4.11 8.06
CA LEU A 233 7.63 5.24 7.13
C LEU A 233 8.32 4.81 5.84
N ILE A 234 7.70 5.06 4.70
CA ILE A 234 8.34 4.94 3.38
C ILE A 234 8.22 6.30 2.71
N SER A 235 9.35 7.00 2.47
CA SER A 235 9.30 8.38 2.03
C SER A 235 10.37 8.75 1.01
N GLY A 236 9.96 9.45 -0.06
CA GLY A 236 10.81 10.15 -1.01
C GLY A 236 11.55 9.28 -2.03
N VAL A 237 11.62 7.99 -1.84
CA VAL A 237 12.35 7.06 -2.71
C VAL A 237 11.64 6.82 -4.05
N THR A 238 12.42 6.40 -5.06
CA THR A 238 11.92 5.97 -6.36
C THR A 238 12.08 4.46 -6.53
N LEU A 239 11.01 3.76 -6.90
CA LEU A 239 11.02 2.33 -7.22
C LEU A 239 11.03 2.12 -8.72
N LYS A 240 11.92 1.24 -9.22
CA LYS A 240 12.05 0.90 -10.64
C LYS A 240 12.06 -0.60 -10.87
N ASN A 241 11.58 -1.00 -12.04
CA ASN A 241 11.61 -2.38 -12.51
C ASN A 241 10.99 -3.38 -11.50
N PRO A 242 9.81 -3.11 -10.94
CA PRO A 242 9.17 -4.06 -10.04
C PRO A 242 8.80 -5.34 -10.80
N MET A 243 8.91 -6.49 -10.14
CA MET A 243 8.45 -7.78 -10.70
C MET A 243 7.06 -8.15 -10.23
N PHE A 244 6.61 -7.58 -9.11
CA PHE A 244 5.30 -7.81 -8.49
C PHE A 244 4.89 -6.56 -7.68
N TRP A 245 3.89 -6.62 -6.81
CA TRP A 245 3.42 -5.54 -5.96
C TRP A 245 4.59 -4.74 -5.35
N GLN A 246 4.52 -3.42 -5.44
CA GLN A 246 5.66 -2.58 -5.14
C GLN A 246 5.76 -2.25 -3.64
N LEU A 247 4.75 -1.61 -3.07
CA LEU A 247 4.68 -1.33 -1.64
C LEU A 247 3.59 -2.20 -1.02
N HIS A 248 3.98 -3.12 -0.16
CA HIS A 248 3.07 -4.12 0.41
C HIS A 248 3.11 -4.16 1.94
N PRO A 249 2.67 -3.10 2.64
CA PRO A 249 2.56 -3.16 4.11
C PRO A 249 1.47 -4.16 4.50
N THR A 250 1.89 -5.24 5.16
CA THR A 250 1.05 -6.39 5.51
C THR A 250 0.91 -6.52 7.01
N LEU A 251 -0.31 -6.60 7.54
CA LEU A 251 -0.60 -6.70 8.99
C LEU A 251 0.05 -5.57 9.81
N CYS A 252 0.26 -4.41 9.21
CA CYS A 252 0.94 -3.29 9.82
C CYS A 252 -0.02 -2.33 10.54
N THR A 253 0.54 -1.51 11.43
CA THR A 253 -0.15 -0.39 12.05
C THR A 253 0.69 0.89 11.95
N ASN A 254 0.04 2.06 11.94
CA ASN A 254 0.72 3.37 11.88
C ASN A 254 1.68 3.48 10.68
N VAL A 255 1.15 3.39 9.46
CA VAL A 255 1.95 3.40 8.23
C VAL A 255 1.83 4.76 7.53
N ILE A 256 2.94 5.31 7.11
CA ILE A 256 3.00 6.52 6.27
C ILE A 256 3.79 6.21 4.99
N VAL A 257 3.17 6.45 3.84
CA VAL A 257 3.79 6.46 2.52
C VAL A 257 3.71 7.89 1.99
N ASP A 258 4.85 8.56 1.84
CA ASP A 258 4.88 10.00 1.53
C ASP A 258 5.92 10.32 0.44
N GLY A 259 5.49 10.94 -0.64
CA GLY A 259 6.38 11.42 -1.70
C GLY A 259 7.11 10.32 -2.48
N VAL A 260 6.62 9.09 -2.45
CA VAL A 260 7.20 7.97 -3.21
C VAL A 260 6.84 8.08 -4.68
N SER A 261 7.81 7.76 -5.55
CA SER A 261 7.58 7.64 -6.98
C SER A 261 7.80 6.20 -7.44
N THR A 262 6.91 5.71 -8.31
CA THR A 262 7.06 4.41 -8.97
C THR A 262 7.12 4.59 -10.47
N ASP A 263 8.03 3.85 -11.13
CA ASP A 263 8.26 3.98 -12.58
C ASP A 263 7.31 3.05 -13.36
N PRO A 264 6.41 3.60 -14.20
CA PRO A 264 5.47 2.79 -14.98
C PRO A 264 6.11 2.13 -16.21
N SER A 265 7.39 2.32 -16.48
CA SER A 265 8.04 1.84 -17.70
C SER A 265 8.21 0.33 -17.76
N THR A 266 8.03 -0.38 -16.64
CA THR A 266 8.17 -1.84 -16.58
C THR A 266 6.87 -2.53 -16.95
N ALA A 267 6.88 -3.33 -17.99
CA ALA A 267 5.69 -4.01 -18.52
C ALA A 267 5.43 -5.37 -17.83
N HIS A 268 5.11 -5.38 -16.56
CA HIS A 268 4.72 -6.59 -15.83
C HIS A 268 3.32 -6.44 -15.24
N SER A 269 2.45 -7.43 -15.43
CA SER A 269 1.17 -7.49 -14.72
C SER A 269 1.38 -7.64 -13.21
N ASN A 270 0.41 -7.17 -12.44
CA ASN A 270 0.43 -7.19 -10.97
C ASN A 270 1.62 -6.43 -10.36
N THR A 271 2.04 -5.33 -10.99
CA THR A 271 2.99 -4.39 -10.39
C THR A 271 2.23 -3.21 -9.79
N ASP A 272 1.24 -3.52 -8.95
CA ASP A 272 0.44 -2.55 -8.22
C ASP A 272 1.36 -1.59 -7.44
N GLY A 273 0.98 -0.32 -7.34
CA GLY A 273 1.82 0.71 -6.71
C GLY A 273 1.92 0.57 -5.20
N CYS A 274 0.77 0.45 -4.53
CA CYS A 274 0.72 0.25 -3.09
C CYS A 274 -0.47 -0.62 -2.69
N ASP A 275 -0.18 -1.72 -2.00
CA ASP A 275 -1.12 -2.75 -1.57
C ASP A 275 -1.16 -2.88 -0.04
N PRO A 276 -1.80 -1.96 0.69
CA PRO A 276 -1.98 -2.18 2.11
C PRO A 276 -2.87 -3.39 2.34
N GLU A 277 -2.35 -4.43 3.02
CA GLU A 277 -3.06 -5.67 3.27
C GLU A 277 -3.20 -5.96 4.76
N CYS A 278 -4.42 -6.18 5.25
CA CYS A 278 -4.71 -6.41 6.67
C CYS A 278 -4.11 -5.31 7.59
N THR A 279 -3.94 -4.11 7.07
CA THR A 279 -3.22 -2.99 7.71
C THR A 279 -4.20 -1.99 8.30
N ARG A 280 -3.86 -1.42 9.45
CA ARG A 280 -4.69 -0.44 10.16
C ARG A 280 -3.97 0.89 10.34
N GLY A 281 -4.64 1.98 9.98
CA GLY A 281 -4.08 3.33 10.11
C GLY A 281 -2.94 3.55 9.13
N ILE A 282 -3.28 3.85 7.87
CA ILE A 282 -2.32 4.14 6.81
C ILE A 282 -2.64 5.44 6.11
N VAL A 283 -1.61 6.24 5.88
CA VAL A 283 -1.65 7.46 5.05
C VAL A 283 -0.77 7.27 3.83
N ILE A 284 -1.34 7.49 2.64
CA ILE A 284 -0.62 7.48 1.34
C ILE A 284 -0.80 8.85 0.71
N ARG A 285 0.29 9.63 0.61
CA ARG A 285 0.19 11.02 0.19
C ARG A 285 1.38 11.48 -0.65
N ASN A 286 1.15 12.53 -1.45
CA ASN A 286 2.19 13.21 -2.24
C ASN A 286 2.95 12.28 -3.19
N CYS A 287 2.42 11.11 -3.48
CA CYS A 287 3.06 10.09 -4.29
C CYS A 287 2.74 10.27 -5.78
N THR A 288 3.66 9.81 -6.65
CA THR A 288 3.40 9.59 -8.06
C THR A 288 3.48 8.08 -8.31
N LEU A 289 2.32 7.44 -8.37
CA LEU A 289 2.21 5.99 -8.50
C LEU A 289 2.01 5.61 -9.97
N GLY A 290 3.02 4.96 -10.55
CA GLY A 290 2.97 4.32 -11.85
C GLY A 290 2.95 2.81 -11.68
N ALA A 291 2.07 2.12 -12.40
CA ALA A 291 1.89 0.69 -12.25
C ALA A 291 1.35 0.08 -13.56
N HIS A 292 1.67 -1.18 -13.82
CA HIS A 292 0.99 -1.95 -14.86
C HIS A 292 -0.22 -2.74 -14.31
N ASP A 293 -0.71 -2.31 -13.13
CA ASP A 293 -1.95 -2.77 -12.52
C ASP A 293 -2.57 -1.60 -11.70
N ASP A 294 -3.22 -1.86 -10.57
CA ASP A 294 -3.84 -0.84 -9.71
C ASP A 294 -2.78 0.13 -9.13
N ASN A 295 -3.11 1.40 -8.99
CA ASN A 295 -2.21 2.37 -8.35
C ASN A 295 -2.16 2.15 -6.83
N ILE A 296 -3.32 2.10 -6.19
CA ILE A 296 -3.48 1.72 -4.79
C ILE A 296 -4.54 0.63 -4.73
N ALA A 297 -4.16 -0.56 -4.28
CA ALA A 297 -5.06 -1.70 -4.15
C ALA A 297 -5.15 -2.19 -2.71
N ILE A 298 -6.22 -1.82 -2.04
CA ILE A 298 -6.46 -2.15 -0.64
C ILE A 298 -6.92 -3.60 -0.55
N LYS A 299 -6.17 -4.41 0.20
CA LYS A 299 -6.32 -5.86 0.31
C LYS A 299 -6.59 -6.29 1.76
N SER A 300 -7.11 -7.48 1.99
CA SER A 300 -7.28 -8.09 3.32
C SER A 300 -7.38 -9.62 3.26
N GLY A 301 -6.48 -10.23 2.50
CA GLY A 301 -6.42 -11.67 2.35
C GLY A 301 -7.42 -12.25 1.35
N ARG A 302 -7.19 -13.51 0.98
CA ARG A 302 -7.91 -14.18 -0.08
C ARG A 302 -8.52 -15.50 0.37
N ASP A 303 -9.78 -15.74 0.01
CA ASP A 303 -10.49 -17.01 0.14
C ASP A 303 -10.38 -17.61 1.56
N ALA A 304 -10.14 -18.89 1.68
CA ALA A 304 -10.03 -19.60 2.96
C ALA A 304 -8.87 -19.05 3.83
N ASP A 305 -7.77 -18.62 3.22
CA ASP A 305 -6.64 -18.06 3.96
C ASP A 305 -6.95 -16.66 4.51
N GLY A 306 -7.64 -15.83 3.73
CA GLY A 306 -8.15 -14.55 4.20
C GLY A 306 -9.13 -14.71 5.36
N ARG A 307 -10.02 -15.72 5.32
CA ARG A 307 -10.92 -16.06 6.45
C ARG A 307 -10.18 -16.59 7.68
N ARG A 308 -9.10 -17.33 7.48
CA ARG A 308 -8.23 -17.82 8.57
C ARG A 308 -7.55 -16.66 9.30
N VAL A 309 -6.97 -15.70 8.55
CA VAL A 309 -6.32 -14.52 9.12
C VAL A 309 -7.35 -13.56 9.71
N ASN A 310 -8.44 -13.29 8.98
CA ASN A 310 -9.61 -12.51 9.40
C ASN A 310 -9.28 -11.12 9.97
N VAL A 311 -8.37 -10.41 9.33
CA VAL A 311 -7.99 -9.04 9.71
C VAL A 311 -8.37 -8.09 8.58
N PRO A 312 -9.24 -7.11 8.81
CA PRO A 312 -9.59 -6.12 7.81
C PRO A 312 -8.45 -5.10 7.60
N THR A 313 -8.37 -4.55 6.40
CA THR A 313 -7.67 -3.27 6.20
C THR A 313 -8.62 -2.13 6.49
N ARG A 314 -8.22 -1.20 7.35
CA ARG A 314 -9.08 -0.10 7.77
C ARG A 314 -8.33 1.18 8.11
N ASP A 315 -9.09 2.28 8.10
CA ASP A 315 -8.59 3.59 8.46
C ASP A 315 -7.48 4.02 7.47
N VAL A 316 -7.85 4.09 6.17
CA VAL A 316 -6.98 4.38 5.04
C VAL A 316 -7.25 5.80 4.54
N VAL A 317 -6.24 6.66 4.55
CA VAL A 317 -6.33 8.04 4.04
C VAL A 317 -5.35 8.24 2.88
N ILE A 318 -5.88 8.61 1.72
CA ILE A 318 -5.15 8.77 0.46
C ILE A 318 -5.34 10.20 0.00
N TYR A 319 -4.28 11.00 -0.15
CA TYR A 319 -4.47 12.36 -0.64
C TYR A 319 -3.27 12.93 -1.38
N ASN A 320 -3.56 13.87 -2.28
CA ASN A 320 -2.56 14.59 -3.06
C ASN A 320 -1.63 13.67 -3.86
N ASN A 321 -2.19 12.62 -4.48
CA ASN A 321 -1.41 11.67 -5.28
C ASN A 321 -1.69 11.84 -6.77
N VAL A 322 -0.69 11.51 -7.59
CA VAL A 322 -0.81 11.33 -9.04
C VAL A 322 -0.88 9.83 -9.32
N MET A 323 -1.96 9.40 -9.98
CA MET A 323 -2.26 8.01 -10.30
C MET A 323 -1.99 7.78 -11.79
N ASN A 324 -0.93 7.04 -12.11
CA ASN A 324 -0.45 6.78 -13.49
C ASN A 324 -0.32 5.27 -13.76
N GLY A 325 -1.24 4.47 -13.27
CA GLY A 325 -1.27 3.02 -13.50
C GLY A 325 -2.24 2.64 -14.62
N ASN A 326 -2.39 1.32 -14.83
CA ASN A 326 -3.20 0.78 -15.92
C ASN A 326 -4.58 0.28 -15.47
N TRP A 327 -4.85 0.19 -14.15
CA TRP A 327 -6.15 -0.28 -13.63
C TRP A 327 -6.80 0.76 -12.73
N GLY A 328 -7.09 0.46 -11.47
CA GLY A 328 -7.79 1.38 -10.60
C GLY A 328 -6.87 2.43 -9.96
N ALA A 329 -7.35 3.66 -9.81
CA ALA A 329 -6.66 4.67 -9.01
C ALA A 329 -6.79 4.33 -7.52
N VAL A 330 -8.03 4.20 -7.04
CA VAL A 330 -8.35 3.71 -5.69
C VAL A 330 -9.12 2.40 -5.87
N THR A 331 -8.49 1.29 -5.50
CA THR A 331 -9.08 -0.04 -5.64
C THR A 331 -9.30 -0.68 -4.27
N CYS A 332 -10.47 -1.27 -4.06
CA CYS A 332 -10.74 -2.22 -2.99
C CYS A 332 -10.87 -3.62 -3.62
N GLY A 333 -9.88 -4.45 -3.44
CA GLY A 333 -9.95 -5.79 -4.02
C GLY A 333 -8.84 -6.21 -4.97
N SER A 334 -9.00 -7.42 -5.48
CA SER A 334 -10.11 -8.36 -5.22
C SER A 334 -9.89 -9.23 -3.95
N GLU A 335 -8.70 -9.25 -3.37
CA GLU A 335 -8.31 -10.01 -2.18
C GLU A 335 -8.76 -9.23 -0.92
N ILE A 336 -10.08 -9.19 -0.66
CA ILE A 336 -10.69 -8.45 0.47
C ILE A 336 -11.53 -9.32 1.38
N THR A 337 -11.16 -10.57 1.52
CA THR A 337 -11.91 -11.55 2.33
C THR A 337 -12.05 -11.12 3.80
N GLY A 338 -11.03 -10.47 4.38
CA GLY A 338 -11.07 -9.92 5.73
C GLY A 338 -11.83 -8.59 5.85
N GLY A 339 -12.22 -7.98 4.71
CA GLY A 339 -12.93 -6.69 4.66
C GLY A 339 -12.02 -5.47 4.52
N VAL A 340 -12.59 -4.41 3.96
CA VAL A 340 -11.98 -3.07 3.84
C VAL A 340 -12.95 -2.05 4.44
N GLN A 341 -12.45 -1.14 5.28
CA GLN A 341 -13.30 -0.19 6.00
C GLN A 341 -12.64 1.19 6.12
N ASN A 342 -13.45 2.26 6.06
CA ASN A 342 -13.01 3.63 6.30
C ASN A 342 -11.88 4.06 5.35
N VAL A 343 -12.19 4.15 4.06
CA VAL A 343 -11.28 4.63 3.03
C VAL A 343 -11.67 6.05 2.62
N TYR A 344 -10.71 6.96 2.65
CA TYR A 344 -10.90 8.37 2.33
C TYR A 344 -9.85 8.82 1.31
N ALA A 345 -10.26 9.12 0.09
CA ALA A 345 -9.39 9.59 -0.97
C ALA A 345 -9.70 11.05 -1.33
N PHE A 346 -8.71 11.94 -1.30
CA PHE A 346 -8.86 13.38 -1.48
C PHE A 346 -7.82 13.98 -2.41
N LYS A 347 -8.26 14.83 -3.34
CA LYS A 347 -7.38 15.58 -4.28
C LYS A 347 -6.35 14.68 -4.96
N CYS A 348 -6.78 13.58 -5.57
CA CYS A 348 -5.92 12.76 -6.42
C CYS A 348 -6.21 13.05 -7.90
N ASN A 349 -5.16 13.03 -8.71
CA ASN A 349 -5.25 13.25 -10.15
C ASN A 349 -4.91 11.98 -10.94
N ILE A 350 -5.81 11.59 -11.81
CA ILE A 350 -5.67 10.40 -12.65
C ILE A 350 -5.11 10.81 -14.00
N ILE A 351 -3.99 10.20 -14.36
CA ILE A 351 -3.32 10.41 -15.64
C ILE A 351 -3.03 9.07 -16.34
N GLY A 352 -2.51 9.12 -17.56
CA GLY A 352 -2.12 7.92 -18.31
C GLY A 352 -3.30 7.02 -18.66
N GLU A 353 -3.09 5.70 -18.56
CA GLU A 353 -4.03 4.65 -18.97
C GLU A 353 -4.85 4.08 -17.80
N THR A 354 -4.95 4.79 -16.69
CA THR A 354 -5.75 4.36 -15.52
C THR A 354 -7.21 4.14 -15.92
N LYS A 355 -7.73 2.94 -15.68
CA LYS A 355 -9.06 2.54 -16.15
C LYS A 355 -10.19 3.09 -15.30
N PHE A 356 -10.00 3.22 -13.99
CA PHE A 356 -11.06 3.54 -13.04
C PHE A 356 -10.58 4.53 -11.97
N ALA A 357 -11.43 5.49 -11.59
CA ALA A 357 -11.18 6.33 -10.42
C ALA A 357 -11.46 5.56 -9.12
N LEU A 358 -12.61 4.88 -9.07
CA LEU A 358 -12.95 3.93 -8.01
C LEU A 358 -13.17 2.54 -8.62
N TYR A 359 -12.45 1.55 -8.10
CA TYR A 359 -12.58 0.16 -8.49
C TYR A 359 -12.83 -0.73 -7.27
N VAL A 360 -14.02 -1.34 -7.16
CA VAL A 360 -14.37 -2.25 -6.07
C VAL A 360 -14.72 -3.62 -6.66
N LYS A 361 -14.00 -4.64 -6.26
CA LYS A 361 -14.11 -5.95 -6.88
C LYS A 361 -14.00 -7.09 -5.85
N SER A 362 -14.96 -8.00 -5.88
CA SER A 362 -14.94 -9.30 -5.20
C SER A 362 -15.91 -10.26 -5.87
N ASN A 363 -16.06 -11.44 -5.32
CA ASN A 363 -17.00 -12.47 -5.77
C ASN A 363 -17.44 -13.35 -4.59
N THR A 364 -18.35 -14.28 -4.83
CA THR A 364 -18.90 -15.14 -3.76
C THR A 364 -17.97 -16.26 -3.28
N GLN A 365 -16.85 -16.50 -3.97
CA GLN A 365 -15.77 -17.37 -3.46
C GLN A 365 -14.93 -16.62 -2.40
N ARG A 366 -14.58 -15.38 -2.67
CA ARG A 366 -13.76 -14.53 -1.79
C ARG A 366 -14.55 -13.98 -0.63
N GLY A 367 -15.72 -13.44 -0.89
CA GLY A 367 -16.52 -12.76 0.12
C GLY A 367 -15.90 -11.45 0.55
N GLY A 368 -15.95 -11.17 1.86
CA GLY A 368 -15.44 -9.95 2.47
C GLY A 368 -16.31 -8.73 2.18
N GLY A 369 -15.70 -7.60 1.96
CA GLY A 369 -16.46 -6.39 1.68
C GLY A 369 -15.64 -5.12 1.60
N ALA A 370 -16.27 -4.06 1.11
CA ALA A 370 -15.72 -2.71 1.14
C ALA A 370 -16.78 -1.75 1.68
N GLN A 371 -16.52 -1.14 2.81
CA GLN A 371 -17.47 -0.32 3.54
C GLN A 371 -16.92 1.07 3.85
N ASN A 372 -17.77 2.09 3.75
CA ASN A 372 -17.41 3.48 4.02
C ASN A 372 -16.21 3.95 3.19
N VAL A 373 -16.36 3.88 1.85
CA VAL A 373 -15.34 4.34 0.89
C VAL A 373 -15.76 5.68 0.30
N ASN A 374 -14.94 6.69 0.51
CA ASN A 374 -15.24 8.08 0.25
C ASN A 374 -14.19 8.72 -0.66
N LEU A 375 -14.60 9.30 -1.76
CA LEU A 375 -13.77 10.04 -2.71
C LEU A 375 -14.23 11.50 -2.75
N ASP A 376 -13.29 12.43 -2.66
CA ASP A 376 -13.57 13.85 -2.83
C ASP A 376 -12.48 14.51 -3.68
N SER A 377 -12.88 15.37 -4.60
CA SER A 377 -11.96 16.13 -5.48
C SER A 377 -11.02 15.23 -6.30
N ILE A 378 -11.51 14.07 -6.75
CA ILE A 378 -10.77 13.21 -7.66
C ILE A 378 -10.98 13.69 -9.10
N THR A 379 -9.88 13.91 -9.82
CA THR A 379 -9.89 14.47 -11.18
C THR A 379 -9.15 13.58 -12.18
N GLY A 380 -9.36 13.80 -13.46
CA GLY A 380 -8.60 13.13 -14.52
C GLY A 380 -9.46 12.56 -15.65
N ALA A 381 -8.95 11.54 -16.33
CA ALA A 381 -9.57 10.95 -17.51
C ALA A 381 -9.49 9.42 -17.52
N PRO A 382 -10.25 8.71 -16.66
CA PRO A 382 -10.25 7.26 -16.65
C PRO A 382 -10.65 6.66 -18.00
N VAL A 383 -9.86 5.70 -18.49
CA VAL A 383 -10.01 5.21 -19.87
C VAL A 383 -11.09 4.13 -20.05
N ARG A 384 -11.76 3.66 -18.98
CA ARG A 384 -12.85 2.69 -19.08
C ARG A 384 -14.13 3.16 -18.40
N SER A 385 -14.12 3.43 -17.10
CA SER A 385 -15.23 4.08 -16.41
C SER A 385 -14.73 4.86 -15.19
N TYR A 386 -15.48 5.87 -14.77
CA TYR A 386 -15.11 6.60 -13.57
C TYR A 386 -15.26 5.71 -12.32
N VAL A 387 -16.38 4.99 -12.24
CA VAL A 387 -16.64 4.02 -11.18
C VAL A 387 -16.87 2.65 -11.77
N PHE A 388 -16.21 1.64 -11.22
CA PHE A 388 -16.52 0.23 -11.49
C PHE A 388 -16.63 -0.55 -10.17
N VAL A 389 -17.82 -1.12 -9.92
CA VAL A 389 -18.10 -1.94 -8.75
C VAL A 389 -18.71 -3.26 -9.19
N THR A 390 -18.11 -4.39 -8.79
CA THR A 390 -18.61 -5.72 -9.16
C THR A 390 -18.48 -6.74 -8.03
N MET A 391 -19.55 -7.47 -7.77
CA MET A 391 -19.60 -8.62 -6.86
C MET A 391 -19.48 -9.98 -7.60
N THR A 392 -19.16 -9.96 -8.90
CA THR A 392 -19.00 -11.16 -9.73
C THR A 392 -17.64 -11.22 -10.41
N TYR A 393 -16.62 -10.70 -9.76
CA TYR A 393 -15.27 -10.58 -10.31
C TYR A 393 -14.73 -11.94 -10.77
N ASN A 394 -14.21 -12.00 -12.01
CA ASN A 394 -13.67 -13.19 -12.67
C ASN A 394 -14.63 -14.38 -12.76
N GLY A 395 -15.94 -14.19 -12.53
CA GLY A 395 -16.94 -15.27 -12.61
C GLY A 395 -16.77 -16.39 -11.58
N GLN A 396 -15.89 -16.23 -10.59
CA GLN A 396 -15.71 -17.21 -9.51
C GLN A 396 -16.90 -17.18 -8.55
N THR A 397 -17.39 -18.33 -8.17
CA THR A 397 -18.57 -18.50 -7.31
C THR A 397 -18.28 -19.33 -6.07
N GLY A 398 -19.04 -19.09 -5.02
CA GLY A 398 -18.95 -19.77 -3.74
C GLY A 398 -20.11 -19.37 -2.81
N SER A 399 -19.99 -19.62 -1.52
CA SER A 399 -21.03 -19.39 -0.52
C SER A 399 -20.79 -18.16 0.37
N HIS A 400 -19.92 -17.25 -0.06
CA HIS A 400 -19.53 -16.07 0.74
C HIS A 400 -19.86 -14.77 -0.04
N PRO A 401 -21.09 -14.25 -0.01
CA PRO A 401 -21.40 -13.02 -0.71
C PRO A 401 -20.61 -11.84 -0.10
N PRO A 402 -20.02 -10.96 -0.94
CA PRO A 402 -19.35 -9.76 -0.43
C PRO A 402 -20.38 -8.70 -0.01
N ALA A 403 -20.02 -7.86 0.96
CA ALA A 403 -20.83 -6.74 1.43
C ALA A 403 -20.22 -5.40 1.00
N PHE A 404 -20.88 -4.67 0.09
CA PHE A 404 -20.39 -3.42 -0.48
C PHE A 404 -21.23 -2.21 -0.10
N GLY A 405 -20.55 -1.11 0.27
CA GLY A 405 -21.13 0.19 0.58
C GLY A 405 -21.25 0.49 2.09
N PRO A 406 -21.60 1.72 2.48
CA PRO A 406 -21.87 2.84 1.58
C PRO A 406 -20.64 3.38 0.85
N PHE A 407 -20.89 3.99 -0.32
CA PHE A 407 -19.90 4.70 -1.13
C PHE A 407 -20.30 6.16 -1.32
N SER A 408 -19.32 7.08 -1.30
CA SER A 408 -19.56 8.50 -1.52
C SER A 408 -18.54 9.08 -2.49
N ILE A 409 -19.02 9.84 -3.47
CA ILE A 409 -18.17 10.59 -4.42
C ILE A 409 -18.64 12.04 -4.41
N THR A 410 -17.75 12.95 -4.04
CA THR A 410 -18.09 14.36 -3.91
C THR A 410 -17.08 15.24 -4.63
N ASN A 411 -17.52 16.42 -5.09
CA ASN A 411 -16.68 17.47 -5.67
C ASN A 411 -15.69 17.00 -6.78
N SER A 412 -16.02 15.89 -7.43
CA SER A 412 -15.14 15.16 -8.35
C SER A 412 -15.53 15.41 -9.80
N SER A 413 -14.57 15.21 -10.72
CA SER A 413 -14.80 15.47 -12.12
C SER A 413 -13.94 14.58 -13.03
N CYS A 414 -14.40 14.39 -14.27
CA CYS A 414 -13.55 13.88 -15.34
C CYS A 414 -13.65 14.77 -16.58
N THR A 415 -12.60 14.75 -17.39
CA THR A 415 -12.54 15.46 -18.67
C THR A 415 -12.89 14.53 -19.85
N LYS A 416 -12.73 13.24 -19.67
CA LYS A 416 -13.03 12.19 -20.65
C LYS A 416 -13.18 10.85 -19.94
N THR A 417 -14.20 10.07 -20.31
CA THR A 417 -14.34 8.66 -19.92
C THR A 417 -15.35 7.97 -20.84
N PRO A 418 -15.21 6.68 -21.18
CA PRO A 418 -16.23 5.96 -21.92
C PRO A 418 -17.58 5.90 -21.18
N LYS A 419 -17.58 5.75 -19.84
CA LYS A 419 -18.76 5.59 -19.00
C LYS A 419 -18.50 6.18 -17.61
N VAL A 420 -19.54 6.68 -16.93
CA VAL A 420 -19.36 7.19 -15.56
C VAL A 420 -19.55 6.06 -14.55
N PHE A 421 -20.70 5.42 -14.50
CA PHE A 421 -21.00 4.42 -13.48
C PHE A 421 -21.24 3.04 -14.10
N ASP A 422 -20.56 2.04 -13.58
CA ASP A 422 -20.73 0.63 -13.87
C ASP A 422 -20.76 -0.14 -12.54
N VAL A 423 -21.96 -0.25 -11.95
CA VAL A 423 -22.14 -0.74 -10.59
C VAL A 423 -23.11 -1.91 -10.58
N SER A 424 -22.61 -3.08 -10.14
CA SER A 424 -23.38 -4.31 -10.11
C SER A 424 -23.19 -5.09 -8.82
N GLY A 425 -24.27 -5.21 -8.04
CA GLY A 425 -24.39 -6.13 -6.92
C GLY A 425 -24.92 -7.49 -7.33
N LEU A 426 -25.05 -8.40 -6.39
CA LEU A 426 -25.73 -9.69 -6.55
C LEU A 426 -27.25 -9.51 -6.40
N SER A 427 -28.03 -10.41 -6.96
CA SER A 427 -29.48 -10.42 -6.74
C SER A 427 -29.86 -10.73 -5.29
N SER A 428 -29.01 -11.49 -4.57
CA SER A 428 -29.17 -11.80 -3.15
C SER A 428 -28.60 -10.75 -2.22
N ASP A 429 -27.55 -9.99 -2.69
CA ASP A 429 -26.80 -9.04 -1.87
C ASP A 429 -26.50 -7.79 -2.69
N HIS A 430 -27.29 -6.76 -2.46
CA HIS A 430 -27.18 -5.49 -3.18
C HIS A 430 -26.02 -4.64 -2.66
N VAL A 431 -25.44 -3.80 -3.52
CA VAL A 431 -24.59 -2.68 -3.08
C VAL A 431 -25.46 -1.71 -2.28
N LYS A 432 -25.03 -1.33 -1.10
CA LYS A 432 -25.80 -0.52 -0.14
C LYS A 432 -25.30 0.92 -0.07
N GLY A 433 -26.14 1.88 -0.41
CA GLY A 433 -25.85 3.31 -0.26
C GLY A 433 -24.77 3.81 -1.25
N PHE A 434 -25.19 4.55 -2.27
CA PHE A 434 -24.30 5.18 -3.23
C PHE A 434 -24.66 6.66 -3.38
N THR A 435 -23.81 7.55 -2.87
CA THR A 435 -24.04 9.00 -2.88
C THR A 435 -23.06 9.69 -3.83
N VAL A 436 -23.57 10.52 -4.74
CA VAL A 436 -22.77 11.37 -5.62
C VAL A 436 -23.23 12.81 -5.48
N LYS A 437 -22.30 13.73 -5.18
CA LYS A 437 -22.66 15.13 -4.92
C LYS A 437 -21.64 16.09 -5.53
N ASN A 438 -22.15 17.17 -6.17
CA ASN A 438 -21.33 18.25 -6.75
C ASN A 438 -20.29 17.71 -7.75
N CYS A 439 -20.68 16.84 -8.66
CA CYS A 439 -19.79 16.22 -9.63
C CYS A 439 -20.12 16.63 -11.06
N ALA A 440 -19.08 16.82 -11.88
CA ALA A 440 -19.23 17.17 -13.29
C ALA A 440 -18.38 16.25 -14.17
N PHE A 441 -19.03 15.33 -14.86
CA PHE A 441 -18.40 14.38 -15.76
C PHE A 441 -18.55 14.85 -17.21
N LYS A 442 -17.43 15.18 -17.86
CA LYS A 442 -17.38 15.68 -19.24
C LYS A 442 -16.74 14.68 -20.17
N GLY A 443 -16.97 14.82 -21.47
CA GLY A 443 -16.39 13.95 -22.50
C GLY A 443 -16.78 12.49 -22.31
N VAL A 444 -17.97 12.22 -21.78
CA VAL A 444 -18.49 10.87 -21.55
C VAL A 444 -19.04 10.32 -22.87
N ALA A 445 -18.46 9.21 -23.34
CA ALA A 445 -18.83 8.64 -24.65
C ALA A 445 -20.21 7.94 -24.60
N SER A 446 -20.54 7.25 -23.51
CA SER A 446 -21.84 6.61 -23.27
C SER A 446 -22.50 7.16 -22.02
N THR A 447 -23.73 7.62 -22.16
CA THR A 447 -24.58 8.04 -21.03
C THR A 447 -25.37 6.89 -20.42
N SER A 448 -25.20 5.66 -20.93
CA SER A 448 -25.85 4.46 -20.40
C SER A 448 -25.07 3.90 -19.25
N ASP A 449 -25.30 4.42 -18.06
CA ASP A 449 -24.76 3.87 -16.82
C ASP A 449 -25.39 2.52 -16.48
N THR A 450 -24.62 1.63 -15.85
CA THR A 450 -25.14 0.37 -15.30
C THR A 450 -25.36 0.53 -13.81
N TRP A 451 -26.57 0.22 -13.37
CA TRP A 451 -26.95 0.13 -11.97
C TRP A 451 -27.79 -1.13 -11.77
N SER A 452 -27.16 -2.20 -11.31
CA SER A 452 -27.81 -3.48 -11.07
C SER A 452 -27.70 -3.87 -9.61
N ASN A 453 -28.82 -4.16 -8.95
CA ASN A 453 -28.86 -4.56 -7.55
C ASN A 453 -28.14 -3.55 -6.63
N VAL A 454 -28.57 -2.30 -6.69
CA VAL A 454 -28.00 -1.18 -5.90
C VAL A 454 -29.12 -0.47 -5.16
N ASP A 455 -29.06 -0.45 -3.83
CA ASP A 455 -30.02 0.22 -2.96
C ASP A 455 -29.50 1.58 -2.51
N GLY A 456 -30.41 2.55 -2.34
CA GLY A 456 -30.08 3.83 -1.70
C GLY A 456 -29.16 4.72 -2.54
N ARG A 457 -29.39 4.84 -3.86
CA ARG A 457 -28.68 5.81 -4.71
C ARG A 457 -29.17 7.23 -4.45
N SER A 458 -28.25 8.18 -4.44
CA SER A 458 -28.54 9.61 -4.27
C SER A 458 -27.61 10.46 -5.13
N PHE A 459 -28.20 11.35 -5.94
CA PHE A 459 -27.48 12.31 -6.79
C PHE A 459 -27.92 13.73 -6.41
N THR A 460 -26.95 14.60 -6.10
CA THR A 460 -27.20 16.01 -5.79
C THR A 460 -26.20 16.87 -6.54
N ASN A 461 -26.70 17.76 -7.41
CA ASN A 461 -25.85 18.64 -8.22
C ASN A 461 -24.81 17.85 -9.03
N VAL A 462 -25.26 16.86 -9.79
CA VAL A 462 -24.41 16.01 -10.65
C VAL A 462 -24.77 16.23 -12.10
N THR A 463 -23.75 16.38 -12.95
CA THR A 463 -23.95 16.50 -14.40
C THR A 463 -23.10 15.50 -15.18
N ILE A 464 -23.66 14.96 -16.26
CA ILE A 464 -22.96 14.17 -17.28
C ILE A 464 -23.12 14.90 -18.62
N ASN A 465 -21.98 15.31 -19.23
CA ASN A 465 -21.98 16.13 -20.45
C ASN A 465 -22.90 17.37 -20.35
N GLY A 466 -22.95 18.02 -19.18
CA GLY A 466 -23.77 19.18 -18.91
C GLY A 466 -25.24 18.91 -18.60
N LYS A 467 -25.72 17.66 -18.73
CA LYS A 467 -27.10 17.27 -18.38
C LYS A 467 -27.16 16.81 -16.93
N ALA A 468 -28.14 17.30 -16.18
CA ALA A 468 -28.37 16.91 -14.80
C ALA A 468 -28.73 15.41 -14.69
N VAL A 469 -28.15 14.75 -13.66
CA VAL A 469 -28.49 13.40 -13.25
C VAL A 469 -29.46 13.49 -12.09
N THR A 470 -30.66 12.93 -12.23
CA THR A 470 -31.75 13.06 -11.23
C THR A 470 -32.12 11.75 -10.52
N LYS A 471 -31.69 10.60 -11.01
CA LYS A 471 -31.84 9.26 -10.38
C LYS A 471 -31.05 8.20 -11.14
#